data_0ef5b5ade41199b4167e970dc9f1051f
#
_entry.id   0ef5b5ade41199b4167e970dc9f1051f
#
_cell.length_a   1.000
_cell.length_b   1.000
_cell.length_c   1.000
_cell.angle_alpha   90.00
_cell.angle_beta   90.00
_cell.angle_gamma   90.00
#
_symmetry.space_group_name_H-M   'P 1'
#
loop_
_entity.id
_entity.type
_entity.pdbx_description
1 polymer ?
#
loop_
_entity_poly.entity_id
_entity_poly.type
_entity_poly.pdbx_seq_one_letter_code
_entity_poly.pdbx_strand_id
1 'polypeptide(L)'
;MDFDAIVIGSGMSGGIAAKELTERGMKTLVLERGGNVERGKDSTDWMRPWELPNGGNIPEQELAADYPVQSQCYALSSATKQLFVKDSEHPYTTPEDKPFSWIRGYHLGGRSVMWGRQSYRLSAMDFEANVRDGHGADWPIRYDDIAPWYDHIERFIGVSGSREGLPQLPDGDFLPPFALNDAELQFKSAIEGNFPGRKVIPGRVANLSEAREHHRELGRAPCQVRSLCERGCTYGAYHSSINSSLPAAERTGNLTVVTDAIGHSIIHDPESGKATGVRVIDANTREATTYTAKVIFCCASTIGTAQILLNSKSEAMPRGLANSSDMVGRNIMDHLYGLVTVAIFDNMPDSYYFGRRPTGFYIPRYRNLDGSDGDYLRGYGFQGGFSRSGGAGAAMGAPGIGEELKARGRALGPWTMFLAGFGEILPHPDNRVTLSESETDQWGIPLPHIDVALRENELKLAAAIQEDGRAMAEAAGGTVVTSLGTPQPPGLGIHEMGTARMGTDPATSVLNKWNQAHDVPNLFIADGAAMASSGCQNPSLTYMALSARAADTAVSMLAEGAL
;
A
#
# COMPACT_ATOMS: atom_id res chain seq x y z
N MET A 1 -5.02 -33.41 -5.47
CA MET A 1 -4.67 -31.97 -5.45
C MET A 1 -3.17 -31.87 -5.33
N ASP A 2 -2.56 -30.97 -6.07
CA ASP A 2 -1.10 -30.86 -6.18
C ASP A 2 -0.50 -30.15 -4.96
N PHE A 3 -1.28 -29.25 -4.33
CA PHE A 3 -0.90 -28.43 -3.19
C PHE A 3 -1.97 -28.45 -2.10
N ASP A 4 -1.57 -28.05 -0.87
CA ASP A 4 -2.53 -27.80 0.20
C ASP A 4 -3.15 -26.40 0.03
N ALA A 5 -2.34 -25.41 -0.37
CA ALA A 5 -2.79 -24.06 -0.63
C ALA A 5 -2.22 -23.48 -1.93
N ILE A 6 -3.01 -22.62 -2.60
CA ILE A 6 -2.53 -21.72 -3.65
C ILE A 6 -2.72 -20.28 -3.16
N VAL A 7 -1.69 -19.46 -3.32
CA VAL A 7 -1.72 -18.01 -3.08
C VAL A 7 -1.52 -17.30 -4.42
N ILE A 8 -2.51 -16.51 -4.84
CA ILE A 8 -2.46 -15.74 -6.09
C ILE A 8 -1.95 -14.34 -5.77
N GLY A 9 -0.74 -14.02 -6.23
CA GLY A 9 -0.01 -12.79 -5.95
C GLY A 9 1.01 -12.94 -4.82
N SER A 10 2.21 -12.43 -5.04
CA SER A 10 3.37 -12.51 -4.13
C SER A 10 3.62 -11.23 -3.34
N GLY A 11 2.74 -10.25 -3.46
CA GLY A 11 2.86 -8.92 -2.85
C GLY A 11 2.77 -8.93 -1.33
N MET A 12 2.36 -7.78 -0.76
CA MET A 12 2.33 -7.55 0.70
C MET A 12 1.54 -8.64 1.46
N SER A 13 0.30 -8.89 1.04
CA SER A 13 -0.59 -9.87 1.68
C SER A 13 -0.23 -11.31 1.31
N GLY A 14 0.00 -11.57 0.01
CA GLY A 14 0.30 -12.93 -0.44
C GLY A 14 1.62 -13.47 0.10
N GLY A 15 2.64 -12.62 0.25
CA GLY A 15 3.88 -13.01 0.90
C GLY A 15 3.68 -13.42 2.36
N ILE A 16 2.83 -12.71 3.11
CA ILE A 16 2.48 -13.06 4.49
C ILE A 16 1.64 -14.36 4.51
N ALA A 17 0.62 -14.49 3.65
CA ALA A 17 -0.15 -15.73 3.55
C ALA A 17 0.75 -16.94 3.29
N ALA A 18 1.67 -16.83 2.33
CA ALA A 18 2.61 -17.88 2.00
C ALA A 18 3.49 -18.28 3.20
N LYS A 19 4.04 -17.27 3.91
CA LYS A 19 4.82 -17.49 5.14
C LYS A 19 3.99 -18.25 6.20
N GLU A 20 2.83 -17.73 6.54
CA GLU A 20 2.01 -18.29 7.61
C GLU A 20 1.54 -19.72 7.28
N LEU A 21 1.15 -19.99 6.04
CA LEU A 21 0.72 -21.31 5.58
C LEU A 21 1.89 -22.31 5.60
N THR A 22 3.05 -21.94 5.06
CA THR A 22 4.21 -22.83 4.98
C THR A 22 4.83 -23.13 6.33
N GLU A 23 4.90 -22.16 7.26
CA GLU A 23 5.36 -22.36 8.63
C GLU A 23 4.44 -23.29 9.44
N ARG A 24 3.16 -23.39 9.04
CA ARG A 24 2.18 -24.36 9.59
C ARG A 24 2.16 -25.70 8.85
N GLY A 25 3.15 -25.94 8.00
CA GLY A 25 3.37 -27.22 7.31
C GLY A 25 2.56 -27.42 6.03
N MET A 26 1.85 -26.43 5.53
CA MET A 26 1.11 -26.55 4.29
C MET A 26 2.02 -26.44 3.05
N LYS A 27 1.92 -27.41 2.14
CA LYS A 27 2.55 -27.34 0.82
C LYS A 27 1.87 -26.25 0.00
N THR A 28 2.52 -25.10 -0.16
CA THR A 28 1.94 -23.87 -0.69
C THR A 28 2.56 -23.47 -2.03
N LEU A 29 1.71 -23.21 -3.02
CA LEU A 29 2.10 -22.63 -4.31
C LEU A 29 1.79 -21.13 -4.30
N VAL A 30 2.77 -20.30 -4.63
CA VAL A 30 2.58 -18.87 -4.94
C VAL A 30 2.63 -18.67 -6.44
N LEU A 31 1.60 -18.05 -6.98
CA LEU A 31 1.49 -17.66 -8.40
C LEU A 31 1.71 -16.15 -8.52
N GLU A 32 2.75 -15.74 -9.24
CA GLU A 32 3.06 -14.34 -9.50
C GLU A 32 2.98 -14.05 -11.01
N ARG A 33 2.19 -13.01 -11.37
CA ARG A 33 1.98 -12.70 -12.79
C ARG A 33 3.21 -12.11 -13.47
N GLY A 34 4.09 -11.46 -12.71
CA GLY A 34 5.31 -10.85 -13.23
C GLY A 34 6.54 -11.73 -13.06
N GLY A 35 7.68 -11.25 -13.59
CA GLY A 35 8.95 -11.94 -13.55
C GLY A 35 9.62 -11.92 -12.16
N ASN A 36 10.72 -12.64 -12.04
CA ASN A 36 11.52 -12.68 -10.82
C ASN A 36 12.23 -11.35 -10.57
N VAL A 37 12.32 -10.96 -9.30
CA VAL A 37 13.14 -9.84 -8.80
C VAL A 37 13.93 -10.31 -7.58
N GLU A 38 15.23 -10.15 -7.64
CA GLU A 38 16.17 -10.57 -6.61
C GLU A 38 16.79 -9.37 -5.88
N ARG A 39 16.77 -9.40 -4.55
CA ARG A 39 17.42 -8.39 -3.72
C ARG A 39 18.92 -8.28 -4.04
N GLY A 40 19.40 -7.05 -4.23
CA GLY A 40 20.80 -6.76 -4.51
C GLY A 40 21.23 -6.93 -5.96
N LYS A 41 20.60 -7.83 -6.71
CA LYS A 41 20.86 -8.04 -8.13
C LYS A 41 20.05 -7.06 -8.99
N ASP A 42 18.74 -6.98 -8.76
CA ASP A 42 17.83 -6.15 -9.54
C ASP A 42 17.55 -4.78 -8.86
N SER A 43 18.13 -4.54 -7.69
CA SER A 43 18.11 -3.23 -7.04
C SER A 43 19.16 -2.30 -7.61
N THR A 44 18.86 -1.02 -7.68
CA THR A 44 19.78 0.04 -8.18
C THR A 44 20.29 0.95 -7.07
N ASP A 45 20.03 0.61 -5.80
CA ASP A 45 20.39 1.41 -4.63
C ASP A 45 21.90 1.51 -4.37
N TRP A 46 22.70 0.69 -5.05
CA TRP A 46 24.16 0.70 -5.06
C TRP A 46 24.77 1.53 -6.19
N MET A 47 23.98 1.85 -7.25
CA MET A 47 24.45 2.63 -8.40
C MET A 47 24.62 4.10 -8.02
N ARG A 48 25.72 4.68 -8.48
CA ARG A 48 25.99 6.11 -8.33
C ARG A 48 25.13 6.92 -9.30
N PRO A 49 24.84 8.21 -9.01
CA PRO A 49 23.98 9.02 -9.89
C PRO A 49 24.44 9.07 -11.35
N TRP A 50 25.74 9.07 -11.60
CA TRP A 50 26.32 9.10 -12.96
C TRP A 50 26.36 7.74 -13.67
N GLU A 51 26.10 6.65 -12.96
CA GLU A 51 25.98 5.29 -13.51
C GLU A 51 24.54 4.99 -13.94
N LEU A 52 23.58 5.81 -13.53
CA LEU A 52 22.20 5.65 -13.90
C LEU A 52 21.97 5.97 -15.38
N PRO A 53 21.17 5.19 -16.10
CA PRO A 53 20.78 5.48 -17.47
C PRO A 53 20.24 6.92 -17.59
N ASN A 54 20.68 7.65 -18.62
CA ASN A 54 20.26 9.03 -18.90
C ASN A 54 20.38 9.99 -17.70
N GLY A 55 21.38 9.78 -16.82
CA GLY A 55 21.55 10.60 -15.63
C GLY A 55 20.41 10.53 -14.61
N GLY A 56 19.68 9.42 -14.60
CA GLY A 56 18.52 9.21 -13.71
C GLY A 56 17.17 9.57 -14.32
N ASN A 57 17.13 10.11 -15.53
CA ASN A 57 15.91 10.53 -16.21
C ASN A 57 15.39 9.42 -17.17
N ILE A 58 14.11 9.41 -17.41
CA ILE A 58 13.49 8.64 -18.50
C ILE A 58 13.21 9.63 -19.64
N PRO A 59 13.54 9.31 -20.90
CA PRO A 59 13.22 10.17 -22.05
C PRO A 59 11.72 10.50 -22.12
N GLU A 60 11.36 11.73 -22.41
CA GLU A 60 9.96 12.18 -22.49
C GLU A 60 9.13 11.33 -23.48
N GLN A 61 9.73 10.96 -24.60
CA GLN A 61 9.07 10.10 -25.58
C GLN A 61 8.72 8.72 -25.01
N GLU A 62 9.62 8.14 -24.20
CA GLU A 62 9.39 6.85 -23.53
C GLU A 62 8.31 7.01 -22.43
N LEU A 63 8.36 8.10 -21.64
CA LEU A 63 7.33 8.39 -20.64
C LEU A 63 5.94 8.49 -21.27
N ALA A 64 5.81 9.25 -22.36
CA ALA A 64 4.55 9.45 -23.05
C ALA A 64 4.01 8.17 -23.71
N ALA A 65 4.88 7.31 -24.23
CA ALA A 65 4.49 6.10 -24.94
C ALA A 65 4.18 4.94 -23.97
N ASP A 66 5.05 4.70 -22.98
CA ASP A 66 5.00 3.48 -22.17
C ASP A 66 4.48 3.71 -20.74
N TYR A 67 4.59 4.93 -20.20
CA TYR A 67 4.30 5.21 -18.79
C TYR A 67 3.37 6.41 -18.53
N PRO A 68 2.33 6.70 -19.34
CA PRO A 68 1.50 7.89 -19.16
C PRO A 68 0.83 7.95 -17.79
N VAL A 69 0.46 6.82 -17.20
CA VAL A 69 -0.11 6.73 -15.84
C VAL A 69 0.98 6.56 -14.79
N GLN A 70 1.91 5.62 -15.01
CA GLN A 70 2.95 5.32 -14.02
C GLN A 70 3.87 6.52 -13.76
N SER A 71 4.05 7.43 -14.74
CA SER A 71 4.84 8.66 -14.61
C SER A 71 4.32 9.63 -13.56
N GLN A 72 3.07 9.50 -13.14
CA GLN A 72 2.48 10.29 -12.06
C GLN A 72 2.98 9.83 -10.67
N CYS A 73 3.57 8.63 -10.57
CA CYS A 73 4.15 8.14 -9.32
C CYS A 73 5.53 8.75 -9.07
N TYR A 74 5.71 9.36 -7.90
CA TYR A 74 6.98 9.97 -7.48
C TYR A 74 8.17 9.02 -7.48
N ALA A 75 7.93 7.72 -7.37
CA ALA A 75 8.95 6.70 -7.32
C ALA A 75 9.44 6.24 -8.70
N LEU A 76 8.78 6.65 -9.80
CA LEU A 76 9.23 6.30 -11.15
C LEU A 76 10.44 7.14 -11.56
N SER A 77 11.49 6.46 -11.97
CA SER A 77 12.73 7.05 -12.51
C SER A 77 13.42 6.03 -13.41
N SER A 78 14.49 6.41 -14.09
CA SER A 78 15.28 5.44 -14.86
C SER A 78 15.90 4.34 -13.98
N ALA A 79 16.04 4.61 -12.67
CA ALA A 79 16.56 3.66 -11.70
C ALA A 79 15.50 2.64 -11.21
N THR A 80 14.22 2.90 -11.44
CA THR A 80 13.11 2.13 -10.86
C THR A 80 12.10 1.65 -11.89
N LYS A 81 12.16 2.13 -13.14
CA LYS A 81 11.16 1.84 -14.17
C LYS A 81 10.92 0.36 -14.42
N GLN A 82 11.92 -0.49 -14.18
CA GLN A 82 11.80 -1.96 -14.30
C GLN A 82 10.86 -2.57 -13.23
N LEU A 83 10.52 -1.83 -12.18
CA LEU A 83 9.58 -2.23 -11.15
C LEU A 83 8.14 -1.80 -11.47
N PHE A 84 7.93 -0.98 -12.48
CA PHE A 84 6.62 -0.50 -12.92
C PHE A 84 6.19 -1.21 -14.20
N VAL A 85 4.88 -1.38 -14.34
CA VAL A 85 4.32 -1.86 -15.61
C VAL A 85 4.44 -0.78 -16.68
N LYS A 86 4.50 -1.20 -17.93
CA LYS A 86 4.22 -0.31 -19.06
C LYS A 86 2.70 -0.25 -19.28
N ASP A 87 2.14 0.94 -19.27
CA ASP A 87 0.71 1.13 -19.48
C ASP A 87 0.29 0.66 -20.87
N SER A 88 1.19 0.78 -21.89
CA SER A 88 1.00 0.28 -23.24
C SER A 88 0.82 -1.25 -23.33
N GLU A 89 1.43 -2.01 -22.41
CA GLU A 89 1.37 -3.47 -22.37
C GLU A 89 0.23 -3.99 -21.47
N HIS A 90 -0.22 -3.15 -20.51
CA HIS A 90 -1.22 -3.49 -19.49
C HIS A 90 -2.36 -2.47 -19.44
N PRO A 91 -3.19 -2.37 -20.47
CA PRO A 91 -4.26 -1.39 -20.55
C PRO A 91 -5.38 -1.67 -19.51
N TYR A 92 -6.12 -0.64 -19.19
CA TYR A 92 -7.40 -0.64 -18.48
C TYR A 92 -8.21 0.57 -18.95
N THR A 93 -9.48 0.65 -18.59
CA THR A 93 -10.34 1.76 -19.00
C THR A 93 -10.98 2.47 -17.81
N THR A 94 -11.31 3.74 -18.00
CA THR A 94 -12.06 4.57 -17.06
C THR A 94 -13.09 5.41 -17.82
N PRO A 95 -14.13 5.95 -17.18
CA PRO A 95 -14.91 7.02 -17.79
C PRO A 95 -14.03 8.22 -18.12
N GLU A 96 -14.30 8.91 -19.22
CA GLU A 96 -13.49 10.05 -19.70
C GLU A 96 -13.41 11.18 -18.68
N ASP A 97 -14.49 11.44 -17.96
CA ASP A 97 -14.62 12.48 -16.93
C ASP A 97 -14.18 12.05 -15.52
N LYS A 98 -13.79 10.76 -15.34
CA LYS A 98 -13.39 10.19 -14.05
C LYS A 98 -12.09 9.39 -14.18
N PRO A 99 -10.96 10.05 -14.41
CA PRO A 99 -9.68 9.37 -14.53
C PRO A 99 -9.33 8.65 -13.22
N PHE A 100 -8.76 7.46 -13.34
CA PHE A 100 -8.20 6.68 -12.24
C PHE A 100 -6.75 6.33 -12.57
N SER A 101 -5.83 6.64 -11.69
CA SER A 101 -4.39 6.44 -11.92
C SER A 101 -3.91 5.17 -11.24
N TRP A 102 -4.04 4.04 -11.90
CA TRP A 102 -3.69 2.75 -11.33
C TRP A 102 -2.18 2.46 -11.42
N ILE A 103 -1.47 2.67 -10.31
CA ILE A 103 -0.02 2.41 -10.20
C ILE A 103 0.22 0.93 -9.90
N ARG A 104 1.04 0.26 -10.74
CA ARG A 104 1.23 -1.18 -10.71
C ARG A 104 2.70 -1.59 -10.83
N GLY A 105 3.05 -2.70 -10.16
CA GLY A 105 4.32 -3.39 -10.31
C GLY A 105 4.06 -4.90 -10.42
N TYR A 106 4.30 -5.47 -11.60
CA TYR A 106 4.13 -6.90 -11.87
C TYR A 106 5.49 -7.58 -11.87
N HIS A 107 5.89 -8.04 -10.70
CA HIS A 107 7.12 -8.78 -10.44
C HIS A 107 7.02 -9.45 -9.07
N LEU A 108 7.90 -10.40 -8.80
CA LEU A 108 7.97 -11.07 -7.50
C LEU A 108 8.09 -10.04 -6.37
N GLY A 109 7.20 -10.14 -5.38
CA GLY A 109 7.06 -9.18 -4.30
C GLY A 109 6.14 -7.99 -4.60
N GLY A 110 5.79 -7.73 -5.87
CA GLY A 110 4.87 -6.67 -6.26
C GLY A 110 5.23 -5.30 -5.65
N ARG A 111 4.24 -4.47 -5.42
CA ARG A 111 4.43 -3.12 -4.84
C ARG A 111 5.12 -3.09 -3.47
N SER A 112 5.30 -4.24 -2.78
CA SER A 112 6.07 -4.30 -1.53
C SER A 112 7.55 -3.92 -1.72
N VAL A 113 8.07 -4.00 -2.94
CA VAL A 113 9.47 -3.64 -3.25
C VAL A 113 9.67 -2.13 -3.29
N MET A 114 8.62 -1.34 -3.64
CA MET A 114 8.71 0.11 -3.85
C MET A 114 7.78 0.95 -2.97
N TRP A 115 7.11 0.38 -1.98
CA TRP A 115 6.14 1.08 -1.12
C TRP A 115 6.76 2.12 -0.17
N GLY A 116 5.91 2.98 0.41
CA GLY A 116 6.35 4.04 1.35
C GLY A 116 6.78 3.56 2.74
N ARG A 117 6.59 2.30 3.10
CA ARG A 117 6.91 1.64 4.38
C ARG A 117 6.16 2.19 5.60
N GLN A 118 5.28 3.16 5.42
CA GLN A 118 4.44 3.71 6.50
C GLN A 118 3.56 2.60 7.09
N SER A 119 3.58 2.45 8.42
CA SER A 119 2.97 1.31 9.09
C SER A 119 2.20 1.78 10.33
N TYR A 120 0.92 2.00 10.15
CA TYR A 120 0.00 2.48 11.18
C TYR A 120 -1.14 1.51 11.36
N ARG A 121 -1.55 1.28 12.62
CA ARG A 121 -2.74 0.49 12.93
C ARG A 121 -4.00 1.30 12.69
N LEU A 122 -5.04 0.65 12.20
CA LEU A 122 -6.40 1.15 12.38
C LEU A 122 -6.76 1.07 13.86
N SER A 123 -7.54 2.03 14.35
CA SER A 123 -8.02 2.08 15.74
C SER A 123 -9.42 1.46 15.88
N ALA A 124 -9.89 1.31 17.13
CA ALA A 124 -11.28 0.90 17.39
C ALA A 124 -12.29 1.80 16.66
N MET A 125 -12.02 3.11 16.63
CA MET A 125 -12.83 4.11 15.93
C MET A 125 -12.95 3.82 14.41
N ASP A 126 -11.89 3.33 13.77
CA ASP A 126 -11.88 3.05 12.33
C ASP A 126 -12.70 1.78 12.01
N PHE A 127 -12.66 0.76 12.90
CA PHE A 127 -13.49 -0.44 12.77
C PHE A 127 -14.99 -0.21 13.07
N GLU A 128 -15.31 0.84 13.78
CA GLU A 128 -16.70 1.21 14.12
C GLU A 128 -17.26 2.33 13.23
N ALA A 129 -16.40 2.90 12.37
CA ALA A 129 -16.74 4.11 11.62
C ALA A 129 -17.99 3.95 10.74
N ASN A 130 -18.14 2.82 10.04
CA ASN A 130 -19.29 2.58 9.16
C ASN A 130 -20.62 2.53 9.93
N VAL A 131 -20.65 1.90 11.10
CA VAL A 131 -21.86 1.86 11.96
C VAL A 131 -22.15 3.23 12.55
N ARG A 132 -21.12 3.90 13.07
CA ARG A 132 -21.27 5.22 13.69
C ARG A 132 -21.80 6.27 12.72
N ASP A 133 -21.29 6.26 11.48
CA ASP A 133 -21.64 7.25 10.47
C ASP A 133 -22.87 6.82 9.64
N GLY A 134 -23.31 5.57 9.76
CA GLY A 134 -24.38 5.00 8.92
C GLY A 134 -24.01 4.87 7.46
N HIS A 135 -22.70 4.73 7.14
CA HIS A 135 -22.18 4.71 5.78
C HIS A 135 -21.31 3.49 5.50
N GLY A 136 -21.65 2.72 4.46
CA GLY A 136 -20.99 1.45 4.14
C GLY A 136 -21.56 0.27 4.93
N ALA A 137 -20.84 -0.86 4.94
CA ALA A 137 -21.16 -2.05 5.72
C ALA A 137 -20.31 -2.09 7.00
N ASP A 138 -20.89 -2.57 8.10
CA ASP A 138 -20.14 -2.76 9.34
C ASP A 138 -19.01 -3.77 9.14
N TRP A 139 -17.87 -3.50 9.78
CA TRP A 139 -16.82 -4.50 9.91
C TRP A 139 -17.31 -5.68 10.77
N PRO A 140 -17.11 -6.93 10.33
CA PRO A 140 -17.50 -8.09 11.12
C PRO A 140 -16.50 -8.40 12.25
N ILE A 141 -15.50 -7.56 12.41
CA ILE A 141 -14.44 -7.62 13.45
C ILE A 141 -14.29 -6.27 14.12
N ARG A 142 -13.67 -6.28 15.30
CA ARG A 142 -13.28 -5.09 16.07
C ARG A 142 -11.77 -5.05 16.29
N TYR A 143 -11.28 -3.95 16.84
CA TYR A 143 -9.84 -3.77 17.06
C TYR A 143 -9.20 -4.93 17.85
N ASP A 144 -9.87 -5.42 18.88
CA ASP A 144 -9.36 -6.52 19.72
C ASP A 144 -9.21 -7.85 18.97
N ASP A 145 -10.01 -8.09 17.93
CA ASP A 145 -9.91 -9.28 17.08
C ASP A 145 -8.64 -9.29 16.22
N ILE A 146 -8.08 -8.11 15.93
CA ILE A 146 -6.94 -7.96 15.02
C ILE A 146 -5.66 -7.48 15.74
N ALA A 147 -5.78 -6.91 16.94
CA ALA A 147 -4.64 -6.36 17.69
C ALA A 147 -3.48 -7.35 17.89
N PRO A 148 -3.72 -8.65 18.24
CA PRO A 148 -2.63 -9.63 18.35
C PRO A 148 -1.90 -9.87 17.02
N TRP A 149 -2.61 -9.76 15.90
CA TRP A 149 -2.05 -9.93 14.56
C TRP A 149 -1.25 -8.71 14.12
N TYR A 150 -1.62 -7.52 14.55
CA TYR A 150 -0.77 -6.33 14.41
C TYR A 150 0.56 -6.52 15.14
N ASP A 151 0.55 -6.95 16.40
CA ASP A 151 1.77 -7.23 17.18
C ASP A 151 2.65 -8.30 16.50
N HIS A 152 2.02 -9.36 15.99
CA HIS A 152 2.71 -10.44 15.26
C HIS A 152 3.43 -9.90 14.02
N ILE A 153 2.73 -9.15 13.18
CA ILE A 153 3.29 -8.59 11.95
C ILE A 153 4.34 -7.52 12.24
N GLU A 154 4.07 -6.57 13.14
CA GLU A 154 5.04 -5.52 13.49
C GLU A 154 6.37 -6.08 13.96
N ARG A 155 6.33 -7.14 14.78
CA ARG A 155 7.51 -7.85 15.24
C ARG A 155 8.25 -8.53 14.09
N PHE A 156 7.53 -9.21 13.21
CA PHE A 156 8.11 -9.95 12.08
C PHE A 156 8.72 -9.01 11.04
N ILE A 157 8.00 -7.97 10.61
CA ILE A 157 8.49 -7.06 9.57
C ILE A 157 9.52 -6.07 10.11
N GLY A 158 9.51 -5.78 11.41
CA GLY A 158 10.37 -4.83 12.09
C GLY A 158 9.90 -3.38 11.89
N VAL A 159 8.81 -3.00 12.57
CA VAL A 159 8.31 -1.62 12.56
C VAL A 159 9.07 -0.81 13.59
N SER A 160 9.73 0.29 13.15
CA SER A 160 10.31 1.29 14.03
C SER A 160 9.30 2.38 14.32
N GLY A 161 9.15 2.77 15.59
CA GLY A 161 8.17 3.78 16.00
C GLY A 161 8.21 4.10 17.47
N SER A 162 7.46 5.13 17.88
CA SER A 162 7.27 5.53 19.27
C SER A 162 5.88 5.14 19.78
N ARG A 163 5.79 4.92 21.09
CA ARG A 163 4.53 4.70 21.80
C ARG A 163 4.04 6.03 22.33
N GLU A 164 2.83 6.41 21.96
CA GLU A 164 2.26 7.74 22.21
C GLU A 164 1.00 7.70 23.10
N GLY A 165 0.43 6.51 23.33
CA GLY A 165 -0.79 6.32 24.11
C GLY A 165 -2.04 6.96 23.49
N LEU A 166 -2.08 7.09 22.17
CA LEU A 166 -3.18 7.75 21.45
C LEU A 166 -4.26 6.73 21.08
N PRO A 167 -5.53 6.90 21.50
CA PRO A 167 -6.60 5.95 21.14
C PRO A 167 -6.88 5.87 19.64
N GLN A 168 -6.70 6.97 18.92
CA GLN A 168 -6.87 7.02 17.46
C GLN A 168 -5.66 6.50 16.67
N LEU A 169 -4.54 6.19 17.35
CA LEU A 169 -3.36 5.57 16.76
C LEU A 169 -2.73 4.60 17.77
N PRO A 170 -3.31 3.39 17.95
CA PRO A 170 -2.87 2.45 18.97
C PRO A 170 -1.38 2.13 18.90
N ASP A 171 -0.78 1.90 20.05
CA ASP A 171 0.62 1.50 20.15
C ASP A 171 0.82 0.02 19.83
N GLY A 172 2.04 -0.33 19.47
CA GLY A 172 2.43 -1.68 19.06
C GLY A 172 3.79 -2.15 19.58
N ASP A 173 4.28 -3.26 19.02
CA ASP A 173 5.61 -3.83 19.34
C ASP A 173 6.67 -3.26 18.39
N PHE A 174 7.13 -2.05 18.71
CA PHE A 174 8.06 -1.32 17.86
C PHE A 174 9.53 -1.57 18.21
N LEU A 175 10.38 -1.46 17.17
CA LEU A 175 11.79 -1.14 17.29
C LEU A 175 11.95 0.35 17.66
N PRO A 176 13.10 0.80 18.20
CA PRO A 176 13.34 2.21 18.49
C PRO A 176 13.00 3.12 17.29
N PRO A 177 12.39 4.29 17.53
CA PRO A 177 12.05 5.21 16.46
C PRO A 177 13.28 5.84 15.82
N PHE A 178 13.18 6.22 14.56
CA PHE A 178 14.14 7.13 13.94
C PHE A 178 13.92 8.54 14.50
N ALA A 179 14.98 9.16 15.03
CA ALA A 179 14.89 10.46 15.69
C ALA A 179 14.43 11.57 14.72
N LEU A 180 13.64 12.50 15.22
CA LEU A 180 13.33 13.75 14.51
C LEU A 180 14.59 14.61 14.39
N ASN A 181 14.74 15.37 13.31
CA ASN A 181 15.81 16.35 13.17
C ASN A 181 15.46 17.67 13.89
N ASP A 182 16.41 18.59 14.00
CA ASP A 182 16.23 19.82 14.78
C ASP A 182 15.07 20.69 14.27
N ALA A 183 14.88 20.79 12.95
CA ALA A 183 13.77 21.53 12.37
C ALA A 183 12.41 20.87 12.69
N GLU A 184 12.36 19.53 12.64
CA GLU A 184 11.15 18.78 13.01
C GLU A 184 10.84 18.88 14.51
N LEU A 185 11.86 18.93 15.38
CA LEU A 185 11.67 19.15 16.82
C LEU A 185 11.12 20.55 17.10
N GLN A 186 11.63 21.58 16.41
CA GLN A 186 11.10 22.93 16.51
C GLN A 186 9.65 23.02 15.97
N PHE A 187 9.38 22.40 14.84
CA PHE A 187 8.03 22.29 14.28
C PHE A 187 7.08 21.57 15.25
N LYS A 188 7.50 20.43 15.82
CA LYS A 188 6.75 19.72 16.86
C LYS A 188 6.38 20.63 18.02
N SER A 189 7.34 21.36 18.55
CA SER A 189 7.10 22.30 19.67
C SER A 189 6.08 23.38 19.28
N ALA A 190 6.18 23.94 18.10
CA ALA A 190 5.26 24.97 17.61
C ALA A 190 3.83 24.40 17.43
N ILE A 191 3.69 23.21 16.83
CA ILE A 191 2.38 22.61 16.57
C ILE A 191 1.70 22.20 17.88
N GLU A 192 2.39 21.50 18.76
CA GLU A 192 1.82 21.04 20.02
C GLU A 192 1.52 22.21 20.98
N GLY A 193 2.24 23.33 20.85
CA GLY A 193 2.00 24.55 21.62
C GLY A 193 0.83 25.40 21.11
N ASN A 194 0.63 25.49 19.79
CA ASN A 194 -0.41 26.33 19.19
C ASN A 194 -1.73 25.61 18.92
N PHE A 195 -1.71 24.28 18.78
CA PHE A 195 -2.88 23.47 18.42
C PHE A 195 -3.10 22.34 19.45
N PRO A 196 -3.88 22.57 20.50
CA PRO A 196 -4.21 21.54 21.48
C PRO A 196 -4.79 20.29 20.82
N GLY A 197 -4.31 19.10 21.22
CA GLY A 197 -4.76 17.82 20.69
C GLY A 197 -4.02 17.33 19.44
N ARG A 198 -3.24 18.18 18.76
CA ARG A 198 -2.36 17.74 17.67
C ARG A 198 -1.03 17.23 18.23
N LYS A 199 -0.55 16.13 17.68
CA LYS A 199 0.74 15.50 18.04
C LYS A 199 1.60 15.35 16.81
N VAL A 200 2.89 15.67 16.92
CA VAL A 200 3.90 15.42 15.90
C VAL A 200 4.81 14.31 16.40
N ILE A 201 4.76 13.16 15.76
CA ILE A 201 5.50 11.96 16.16
C ILE A 201 6.48 11.53 15.08
N PRO A 202 7.57 10.80 15.41
CA PRO A 202 8.33 10.10 14.38
C PRO A 202 7.42 9.17 13.58
N GLY A 203 7.52 9.15 12.27
CA GLY A 203 6.74 8.22 11.45
C GLY A 203 7.02 6.77 11.85
N ARG A 204 5.96 5.96 11.97
CA ARG A 204 6.07 4.51 12.17
C ARG A 204 6.33 3.85 10.83
N VAL A 205 7.42 3.10 10.72
CA VAL A 205 7.91 2.66 9.42
C VAL A 205 8.51 1.25 9.48
N ALA A 206 8.19 0.42 8.50
CA ALA A 206 8.72 -0.95 8.38
C ALA A 206 10.18 -0.98 7.88
N ASN A 207 11.03 -0.17 8.51
CA ASN A 207 12.49 -0.15 8.32
C ASN A 207 13.15 -0.48 9.65
N LEU A 208 14.15 -1.34 9.63
CA LEU A 208 14.89 -1.74 10.82
C LEU A 208 15.78 -0.60 11.33
N SER A 209 15.44 0.03 12.46
CA SER A 209 16.37 0.88 13.19
C SER A 209 17.44 0.04 13.88
N GLU A 210 17.07 -1.17 14.30
CA GLU A 210 17.95 -2.25 14.77
C GLU A 210 17.46 -3.59 14.22
N ALA A 211 18.34 -4.58 14.13
CA ALA A 211 17.97 -5.92 13.66
C ALA A 211 17.91 -6.90 14.84
N ARG A 212 16.75 -7.52 15.07
CA ARG A 212 16.59 -8.67 15.96
C ARG A 212 17.14 -9.93 15.30
N GLU A 213 17.25 -11.04 16.02
CA GLU A 213 17.84 -12.28 15.53
C GLU A 213 17.14 -12.82 14.28
N HIS A 214 15.81 -12.95 14.33
CA HIS A 214 15.03 -13.41 13.18
C HIS A 214 15.17 -12.54 11.92
N HIS A 215 15.44 -11.22 12.09
CA HIS A 215 15.74 -10.35 10.96
C HIS A 215 17.10 -10.71 10.33
N ARG A 216 18.13 -10.91 11.17
CA ARG A 216 19.49 -11.29 10.71
C ARG A 216 19.49 -12.65 10.03
N GLU A 217 18.72 -13.60 10.54
CA GLU A 217 18.56 -14.91 9.91
C GLU A 217 18.01 -14.82 8.48
N LEU A 218 17.14 -13.84 8.20
CA LEU A 218 16.64 -13.55 6.84
C LEU A 218 17.61 -12.67 6.04
N GLY A 219 18.84 -12.45 6.52
CA GLY A 219 19.84 -11.61 5.87
C GLY A 219 19.48 -10.13 5.84
N ARG A 220 18.66 -9.65 6.79
CA ARG A 220 18.26 -8.24 6.92
C ARG A 220 19.16 -7.53 7.93
N ALA A 221 19.59 -6.32 7.58
CA ALA A 221 20.44 -5.47 8.41
C ALA A 221 19.75 -4.14 8.74
N PRO A 222 20.21 -3.40 9.76
CA PRO A 222 19.68 -2.08 10.09
C PRO A 222 19.78 -1.10 8.92
N CYS A 223 18.85 -0.15 8.88
CA CYS A 223 18.79 0.91 7.88
C CYS A 223 20.04 1.78 7.93
N GLN A 224 20.66 2.01 6.78
CA GLN A 224 21.86 2.85 6.62
C GLN A 224 21.53 4.31 6.32
N VAL A 225 20.28 4.73 6.46
CA VAL A 225 19.78 6.12 6.30
C VAL A 225 20.14 6.76 4.95
N ARG A 226 20.22 5.97 3.89
CA ARG A 226 20.63 6.44 2.54
C ARG A 226 19.48 7.07 1.74
N SER A 227 18.23 6.84 2.14
CA SER A 227 17.02 7.34 1.45
C SER A 227 16.91 6.96 -0.04
N LEU A 228 17.29 5.73 -0.38
CA LEU A 228 17.21 5.16 -1.74
C LEU A 228 16.23 3.97 -1.79
N CYS A 229 15.22 3.99 -0.94
CA CYS A 229 14.35 2.83 -0.71
C CYS A 229 13.50 2.46 -1.92
N GLU A 230 13.18 3.42 -2.79
CA GLU A 230 12.42 3.18 -4.04
C GLU A 230 13.22 2.34 -5.04
N ARG A 231 14.55 2.31 -4.92
CA ARG A 231 15.47 1.56 -5.79
C ARG A 231 15.73 0.12 -5.33
N GLY A 232 14.96 -0.36 -4.34
CA GLY A 232 15.25 -1.56 -3.61
C GLY A 232 16.17 -1.29 -2.39
N CYS A 233 16.56 -2.35 -1.68
CA CYS A 233 17.49 -2.22 -0.55
C CYS A 233 18.39 -3.44 -0.44
N THR A 234 19.64 -3.29 -0.84
CA THR A 234 20.66 -4.37 -0.75
C THR A 234 20.82 -4.89 0.67
N TYR A 235 20.64 -4.03 1.69
CA TYR A 235 20.70 -4.42 3.11
C TYR A 235 19.43 -5.14 3.61
N GLY A 236 18.35 -5.20 2.82
CA GLY A 236 17.06 -5.74 3.27
C GLY A 236 16.49 -5.00 4.49
N ALA A 237 16.87 -3.72 4.69
CA ALA A 237 16.54 -2.98 5.90
C ALA A 237 15.04 -2.70 6.03
N TYR A 238 14.32 -2.52 4.92
CA TYR A 238 12.86 -2.41 4.96
C TYR A 238 12.18 -3.75 4.63
N HIS A 239 10.94 -3.89 5.10
CA HIS A 239 10.10 -5.02 4.73
C HIS A 239 9.67 -4.95 3.27
N SER A 240 9.88 -6.03 2.55
CA SER A 240 9.20 -6.40 1.32
C SER A 240 9.04 -7.92 1.29
N SER A 241 8.15 -8.44 0.45
CA SER A 241 7.97 -9.89 0.37
C SER A 241 9.27 -10.62 0.03
N ILE A 242 10.06 -10.06 -0.90
CA ILE A 242 11.37 -10.64 -1.29
C ILE A 242 12.48 -10.46 -0.24
N ASN A 243 12.31 -9.55 0.72
CA ASN A 243 13.29 -9.33 1.78
C ASN A 243 13.00 -10.16 3.04
N SER A 244 11.76 -10.59 3.25
CA SER A 244 11.35 -11.18 4.53
C SER A 244 10.37 -12.34 4.40
N SER A 245 9.14 -12.14 3.92
CA SER A 245 8.11 -13.18 4.01
C SER A 245 8.34 -14.37 3.07
N LEU A 246 8.74 -14.15 1.82
CA LEU A 246 9.08 -15.23 0.90
C LEU A 246 10.34 -16.00 1.35
N PRO A 247 11.46 -15.35 1.75
CA PRO A 247 12.59 -16.06 2.34
C PRO A 247 12.26 -16.86 3.60
N ALA A 248 11.36 -16.35 4.46
CA ALA A 248 10.89 -17.10 5.63
C ALA A 248 10.08 -18.35 5.22
N ALA A 249 9.18 -18.21 4.24
CA ALA A 249 8.42 -19.31 3.68
C ALA A 249 9.31 -20.35 2.98
N GLU A 250 10.31 -19.92 2.22
CA GLU A 250 11.26 -20.79 1.52
C GLU A 250 12.07 -21.69 2.49
N ARG A 251 12.48 -21.14 3.63
CA ARG A 251 13.22 -21.90 4.68
C ARG A 251 12.45 -23.08 5.25
N THR A 252 11.13 -23.10 5.14
CA THR A 252 10.29 -24.22 5.60
C THR A 252 10.39 -25.46 4.71
N GLY A 253 10.83 -25.29 3.45
CA GLY A 253 10.81 -26.33 2.43
C GLY A 253 9.43 -26.63 1.85
N ASN A 254 8.37 -25.90 2.25
CA ASN A 254 6.99 -26.10 1.83
C ASN A 254 6.53 -25.13 0.73
N LEU A 255 7.39 -24.19 0.30
CA LEU A 255 7.06 -23.18 -0.68
C LEU A 255 7.44 -23.62 -2.10
N THR A 256 6.53 -23.40 -3.04
CA THR A 256 6.80 -23.37 -4.48
C THR A 256 6.38 -22.01 -5.00
N VAL A 257 7.23 -21.35 -5.79
CA VAL A 257 6.91 -20.06 -6.45
C VAL A 257 6.98 -20.26 -7.96
N VAL A 258 5.93 -19.80 -8.66
CA VAL A 258 5.90 -19.74 -10.13
C VAL A 258 5.68 -18.30 -10.52
N THR A 259 6.67 -17.71 -11.19
CA THR A 259 6.62 -16.37 -11.79
C THR A 259 6.14 -16.45 -13.24
N ASP A 260 5.85 -15.28 -13.83
CA ASP A 260 5.26 -15.18 -15.17
C ASP A 260 3.95 -15.96 -15.30
N ALA A 261 3.24 -16.15 -14.20
CA ALA A 261 2.05 -16.98 -14.02
C ALA A 261 0.81 -16.10 -13.76
N ILE A 262 0.11 -15.74 -14.83
CA ILE A 262 -1.05 -14.84 -14.74
C ILE A 262 -2.26 -15.64 -14.27
N GLY A 263 -2.74 -15.36 -13.05
CA GLY A 263 -3.99 -15.92 -12.54
C GLY A 263 -5.17 -15.45 -13.39
N HIS A 264 -5.70 -16.35 -14.20
CA HIS A 264 -6.82 -16.05 -15.11
C HIS A 264 -8.17 -16.17 -14.38
N SER A 265 -8.41 -17.28 -13.74
CA SER A 265 -9.68 -17.57 -13.05
C SER A 265 -9.49 -18.67 -11.99
N ILE A 266 -10.36 -18.64 -10.99
CA ILE A 266 -10.48 -19.69 -9.97
C ILE A 266 -11.56 -20.65 -10.42
N ILE A 267 -11.26 -21.96 -10.38
CA ILE A 267 -12.16 -23.02 -10.81
C ILE A 267 -13.06 -23.41 -9.65
N HIS A 268 -14.37 -23.32 -9.86
CA HIS A 268 -15.40 -23.69 -8.89
C HIS A 268 -16.04 -25.01 -9.31
N ASP A 269 -16.18 -25.91 -8.34
CA ASP A 269 -16.94 -27.16 -8.48
C ASP A 269 -18.34 -26.97 -7.91
N PRO A 270 -19.39 -27.00 -8.74
CA PRO A 270 -20.76 -26.76 -8.28
C PRO A 270 -21.33 -27.89 -7.40
N GLU A 271 -20.77 -29.10 -7.45
CA GLU A 271 -21.23 -30.23 -6.63
C GLU A 271 -20.78 -30.09 -5.18
N SER A 272 -19.52 -29.72 -4.96
CA SER A 272 -18.98 -29.49 -3.62
C SER A 272 -19.15 -28.06 -3.12
N GLY A 273 -19.46 -27.10 -3.99
CA GLY A 273 -19.50 -25.67 -3.68
C GLY A 273 -18.13 -25.06 -3.39
N LYS A 274 -17.04 -25.75 -3.73
CA LYS A 274 -15.65 -25.38 -3.38
C LYS A 274 -14.86 -24.91 -4.61
N ALA A 275 -13.87 -24.09 -4.34
CA ALA A 275 -12.81 -23.82 -5.30
C ALA A 275 -11.84 -25.02 -5.36
N THR A 276 -11.52 -25.49 -6.56
CA THR A 276 -10.67 -26.69 -6.75
C THR A 276 -9.30 -26.37 -7.30
N GLY A 277 -9.11 -25.18 -7.89
CA GLY A 277 -7.83 -24.80 -8.49
C GLY A 277 -7.87 -23.42 -9.12
N VAL A 278 -6.76 -23.08 -9.75
CA VAL A 278 -6.55 -21.81 -10.46
C VAL A 278 -6.10 -22.13 -11.89
N ARG A 279 -6.79 -21.55 -12.85
CA ARG A 279 -6.34 -21.50 -14.24
C ARG A 279 -5.36 -20.35 -14.39
N VAL A 280 -4.19 -20.64 -14.92
CA VAL A 280 -3.07 -19.72 -15.10
C VAL A 280 -2.72 -19.64 -16.58
N ILE A 281 -2.34 -18.45 -17.04
CA ILE A 281 -1.75 -18.23 -18.35
C ILE A 281 -0.29 -17.87 -18.15
N ASP A 282 0.62 -18.60 -18.80
CA ASP A 282 2.04 -18.23 -18.84
C ASP A 282 2.22 -16.93 -19.63
N ALA A 283 2.87 -15.94 -19.03
CA ALA A 283 3.00 -14.60 -19.59
C ALA A 283 3.80 -14.59 -20.91
N ASN A 284 4.74 -15.53 -21.07
CA ASN A 284 5.67 -15.60 -22.21
C ASN A 284 5.15 -16.49 -23.34
N THR A 285 4.66 -17.70 -23.00
CA THR A 285 4.21 -18.70 -24.00
C THR A 285 2.73 -18.56 -24.33
N ARG A 286 1.93 -17.93 -23.45
CA ARG A 286 0.46 -17.84 -23.51
C ARG A 286 -0.25 -19.19 -23.34
N GLU A 287 0.46 -20.21 -22.92
CA GLU A 287 -0.14 -21.51 -22.63
C GLU A 287 -0.92 -21.46 -21.32
N ALA A 288 -2.05 -22.17 -21.29
CA ALA A 288 -2.88 -22.27 -20.10
C ALA A 288 -2.55 -23.55 -19.31
N THR A 289 -2.36 -23.39 -18.02
CA THR A 289 -2.14 -24.49 -17.06
C THR A 289 -3.10 -24.36 -15.88
N THR A 290 -3.46 -25.48 -15.28
CA THR A 290 -4.28 -25.50 -14.07
C THR A 290 -3.51 -26.10 -12.91
N TYR A 291 -3.50 -25.41 -11.78
CA TYR A 291 -2.99 -25.91 -10.52
C TYR A 291 -4.15 -26.17 -9.55
N THR A 292 -4.08 -27.24 -8.77
CA THR A 292 -5.15 -27.64 -7.85
C THR A 292 -4.70 -27.55 -6.39
N ALA A 293 -5.63 -27.12 -5.50
CA ALA A 293 -5.35 -27.04 -4.07
C ALA A 293 -6.62 -27.21 -3.23
N LYS A 294 -6.42 -27.50 -1.93
CA LYS A 294 -7.52 -27.60 -0.94
C LYS A 294 -8.06 -26.24 -0.56
N VAL A 295 -7.20 -25.22 -0.50
CA VAL A 295 -7.55 -23.83 -0.13
C VAL A 295 -6.93 -22.85 -1.11
N ILE A 296 -7.64 -21.78 -1.43
CA ILE A 296 -7.16 -20.74 -2.33
C ILE A 296 -7.19 -19.38 -1.61
N PHE A 297 -6.05 -18.67 -1.63
CA PHE A 297 -5.88 -17.30 -1.19
C PHE A 297 -5.75 -16.38 -2.40
N CYS A 298 -6.72 -15.48 -2.60
CA CYS A 298 -6.61 -14.43 -3.61
C CYS A 298 -6.03 -13.18 -2.97
N CYS A 299 -4.80 -12.83 -3.37
CA CYS A 299 -4.00 -11.73 -2.86
C CYS A 299 -3.41 -10.92 -4.02
N ALA A 300 -4.17 -10.77 -5.11
CA ALA A 300 -3.73 -10.16 -6.36
C ALA A 300 -3.81 -8.61 -6.37
N SER A 301 -3.94 -7.98 -5.19
CA SER A 301 -4.27 -6.56 -5.00
C SER A 301 -5.73 -6.25 -5.35
N THR A 302 -6.29 -5.22 -4.77
CA THR A 302 -7.72 -4.90 -4.78
C THR A 302 -8.39 -5.02 -6.15
N ILE A 303 -7.82 -4.36 -7.17
CA ILE A 303 -8.39 -4.37 -8.53
C ILE A 303 -8.11 -5.70 -9.23
N GLY A 304 -6.89 -6.25 -9.06
CA GLY A 304 -6.53 -7.56 -9.63
C GLY A 304 -7.36 -8.70 -9.04
N THR A 305 -7.63 -8.67 -7.74
CA THR A 305 -8.54 -9.62 -7.06
C THR A 305 -9.96 -9.52 -7.62
N ALA A 306 -10.50 -8.32 -7.78
CA ALA A 306 -11.80 -8.11 -8.41
C ALA A 306 -11.83 -8.65 -9.86
N GLN A 307 -10.78 -8.39 -10.66
CA GLN A 307 -10.66 -8.88 -12.03
C GLN A 307 -10.71 -10.42 -12.09
N ILE A 308 -9.95 -11.10 -11.23
CA ILE A 308 -9.92 -12.57 -11.18
C ILE A 308 -11.30 -13.14 -10.79
N LEU A 309 -11.92 -12.59 -9.74
CA LEU A 309 -13.23 -13.06 -9.27
C LEU A 309 -14.32 -12.84 -10.32
N LEU A 310 -14.40 -11.65 -10.93
CA LEU A 310 -15.37 -11.33 -11.98
C LEU A 310 -15.14 -12.15 -13.25
N ASN A 311 -13.89 -12.54 -13.55
CA ASN A 311 -13.54 -13.40 -14.68
C ASN A 311 -13.77 -14.90 -14.40
N SER A 312 -13.94 -15.29 -13.12
CA SER A 312 -14.21 -16.67 -12.71
C SER A 312 -15.68 -17.01 -12.83
N LYS A 313 -16.21 -16.92 -14.04
CA LYS A 313 -17.62 -17.22 -14.35
C LYS A 313 -17.84 -18.72 -14.59
N SER A 314 -18.97 -19.22 -14.17
CA SER A 314 -19.49 -20.55 -14.46
C SER A 314 -21.03 -20.52 -14.58
N GLU A 315 -21.65 -21.62 -14.94
CA GLU A 315 -23.10 -21.71 -14.95
C GLU A 315 -23.71 -21.48 -13.56
N ALA A 316 -23.04 -21.97 -12.50
CA ALA A 316 -23.44 -21.74 -11.12
C ALA A 316 -23.13 -20.32 -10.61
N MET A 317 -22.12 -19.66 -11.18
CA MET A 317 -21.63 -18.34 -10.77
C MET A 317 -21.58 -17.40 -11.98
N PRO A 318 -22.69 -17.03 -12.62
CA PRO A 318 -22.71 -16.31 -13.89
C PRO A 318 -22.21 -14.86 -13.80
N ARG A 319 -22.23 -14.26 -12.60
CA ARG A 319 -21.73 -12.88 -12.33
C ARG A 319 -20.28 -12.85 -11.85
N GLY A 320 -19.58 -14.00 -11.83
CA GLY A 320 -18.26 -14.17 -11.24
C GLY A 320 -18.30 -14.90 -9.91
N LEU A 321 -17.17 -15.44 -9.50
CA LEU A 321 -17.03 -16.23 -8.29
C LEU A 321 -17.20 -15.37 -7.02
N ALA A 322 -17.85 -15.92 -6.01
CA ALA A 322 -18.17 -15.25 -4.74
C ALA A 322 -18.98 -13.95 -4.90
N ASN A 323 -19.80 -13.86 -5.95
CA ASN A 323 -20.51 -12.64 -6.33
C ASN A 323 -22.05 -12.81 -6.36
N SER A 324 -22.61 -13.65 -5.48
CA SER A 324 -24.07 -13.80 -5.33
C SER A 324 -24.74 -12.49 -4.89
N SER A 325 -24.03 -11.69 -4.08
CA SER A 325 -24.49 -10.39 -3.58
C SER A 325 -24.34 -9.24 -4.59
N ASP A 326 -23.65 -9.42 -5.73
CA ASP A 326 -23.24 -8.34 -6.64
C ASP A 326 -22.30 -7.29 -5.97
N MET A 327 -21.55 -7.71 -4.93
CA MET A 327 -20.65 -6.83 -4.21
C MET A 327 -19.18 -6.90 -4.70
N VAL A 328 -18.80 -7.93 -5.46
CA VAL A 328 -17.46 -8.01 -6.04
C VAL A 328 -17.25 -6.87 -7.04
N GLY A 329 -16.16 -6.16 -6.87
CA GLY A 329 -15.80 -4.98 -7.66
C GLY A 329 -16.37 -3.67 -7.15
N ARG A 330 -17.39 -3.67 -6.28
CA ARG A 330 -18.02 -2.46 -5.74
C ARG A 330 -17.30 -1.91 -4.51
N ASN A 331 -17.65 -0.68 -4.13
CA ASN A 331 -17.14 0.02 -2.96
C ASN A 331 -15.62 0.23 -2.97
N ILE A 332 -15.03 0.38 -4.15
CA ILE A 332 -13.60 0.70 -4.23
C ILE A 332 -13.33 2.05 -3.55
N MET A 333 -12.33 2.05 -2.69
CA MET A 333 -11.83 3.19 -1.95
C MET A 333 -10.34 3.38 -2.25
N ASP A 334 -9.85 4.58 -1.98
CA ASP A 334 -8.44 4.96 -1.92
C ASP A 334 -8.31 6.05 -0.86
N HIS A 335 -7.13 6.62 -0.68
CA HIS A 335 -6.96 7.86 0.06
C HIS A 335 -6.93 9.07 -0.88
N LEU A 336 -7.45 10.20 -0.40
CA LEU A 336 -7.23 11.49 -1.03
C LEU A 336 -5.73 11.75 -1.10
N TYR A 337 -5.24 12.10 -2.27
CA TYR A 337 -3.82 12.32 -2.54
C TYR A 337 -3.57 13.67 -3.25
N GLY A 338 -2.32 14.15 -3.15
CA GLY A 338 -1.93 15.43 -3.77
C GLY A 338 -2.28 16.66 -2.93
N LEU A 339 -2.82 16.48 -1.74
CA LEU A 339 -3.13 17.55 -0.78
C LEU A 339 -1.87 17.91 0.00
N VAL A 340 -1.08 18.82 -0.55
CA VAL A 340 0.29 19.09 -0.10
C VAL A 340 0.45 20.56 0.25
N THR A 341 1.09 20.81 1.41
CA THR A 341 1.61 22.13 1.77
C THR A 341 3.14 22.08 1.78
N VAL A 342 3.76 23.00 1.05
CA VAL A 342 5.21 23.22 1.03
C VAL A 342 5.50 24.60 1.59
N ALA A 343 6.41 24.68 2.56
CA ALA A 343 6.82 25.95 3.17
C ALA A 343 8.34 26.02 3.35
N ILE A 344 8.87 27.23 3.25
CA ILE A 344 10.28 27.55 3.50
C ILE A 344 10.40 28.21 4.87
N PHE A 345 11.48 27.87 5.59
CA PHE A 345 11.74 28.33 6.94
C PHE A 345 13.13 28.96 7.05
N ASP A 346 13.16 30.21 7.47
CA ASP A 346 14.39 30.95 7.73
C ASP A 346 14.75 31.00 9.22
N ASN A 347 13.79 30.63 10.10
CA ASN A 347 13.89 30.67 11.55
C ASN A 347 14.30 29.32 12.18
N MET A 348 14.67 28.33 11.38
CA MET A 348 15.07 27.01 11.85
C MET A 348 16.57 26.96 12.17
N PRO A 349 17.03 26.05 13.07
CA PRO A 349 18.45 25.89 13.41
C PRO A 349 19.32 25.68 12.17
N ASP A 350 20.49 26.35 12.13
CA ASP A 350 21.48 26.13 11.07
C ASP A 350 22.29 24.87 11.33
N SER A 351 21.61 23.74 11.25
CA SER A 351 22.19 22.41 11.45
C SER A 351 22.06 21.57 10.19
N TYR A 352 22.88 20.54 10.13
CA TYR A 352 22.83 19.52 9.10
C TYR A 352 22.80 18.14 9.75
N TYR A 353 22.07 17.22 9.17
CA TYR A 353 22.06 15.82 9.60
C TYR A 353 22.65 14.92 8.52
N PHE A 354 23.35 13.89 8.94
CA PHE A 354 23.92 12.90 8.05
C PHE A 354 22.87 11.91 7.58
N GLY A 355 22.80 11.75 6.26
CA GLY A 355 21.81 10.87 5.63
C GLY A 355 20.38 11.40 5.73
N ARG A 356 19.45 10.64 5.18
CA ARG A 356 18.03 10.95 5.24
C ARG A 356 17.27 9.75 5.80
N ARG A 357 16.46 9.96 6.80
CA ARG A 357 15.60 8.94 7.38
C ARG A 357 14.69 8.30 6.33
N PRO A 358 14.29 7.04 6.53
CA PRO A 358 13.38 6.35 5.61
C PRO A 358 11.99 7.02 5.55
N THR A 359 11.61 7.78 6.57
CA THR A 359 10.39 8.58 6.65
C THR A 359 10.63 9.85 7.46
N GLY A 360 9.67 10.76 7.48
CA GLY A 360 9.69 11.98 8.26
C GLY A 360 8.96 11.85 9.60
N PHE A 361 8.09 12.82 9.88
CA PHE A 361 7.15 12.80 11.00
C PHE A 361 5.74 12.44 10.52
N TYR A 362 4.90 12.09 11.49
CA TYR A 362 3.47 11.86 11.28
C TYR A 362 2.66 12.71 12.27
N ILE A 363 1.55 13.27 11.79
CA ILE A 363 0.53 13.91 12.61
C ILE A 363 -0.71 13.01 12.54
N PRO A 364 -1.00 12.24 13.60
CA PRO A 364 -2.19 11.39 13.65
C PRO A 364 -3.47 12.21 13.53
N ARG A 365 -4.56 11.57 13.11
CA ARG A 365 -5.89 12.14 13.09
C ARG A 365 -6.21 12.86 14.41
N TYR A 366 -6.71 14.08 14.33
CA TYR A 366 -7.13 14.92 15.45
C TYR A 366 -8.49 15.57 15.23
N ARG A 367 -9.06 15.43 14.04
CA ARG A 367 -10.41 15.88 13.70
C ARG A 367 -11.41 14.74 13.79
N ASN A 368 -12.66 15.08 14.15
CA ASN A 368 -13.78 14.13 14.25
C ASN A 368 -13.45 12.90 15.10
N LEU A 369 -12.77 13.09 16.22
CA LEU A 369 -12.51 12.00 17.17
C LEU A 369 -13.81 11.58 17.88
N ASP A 370 -14.69 12.53 18.13
CA ASP A 370 -16.03 12.34 18.72
C ASP A 370 -17.17 12.58 17.72
N GLY A 371 -16.85 12.95 16.45
CA GLY A 371 -17.81 13.23 15.39
C GLY A 371 -18.36 14.66 15.39
N SER A 372 -17.72 15.61 16.10
CA SER A 372 -18.22 16.98 16.28
C SER A 372 -17.51 18.05 15.44
N ASP A 373 -16.42 17.71 14.74
CA ASP A 373 -15.59 18.67 14.01
C ASP A 373 -15.92 18.74 12.52
N GLY A 374 -16.49 19.85 12.08
CA GLY A 374 -16.74 20.12 10.67
C GLY A 374 -18.00 19.46 10.11
N ASP A 375 -18.28 19.72 8.84
CA ASP A 375 -19.44 19.22 8.10
C ASP A 375 -19.08 18.09 7.11
N TYR A 376 -18.10 17.28 7.48
CA TYR A 376 -17.64 16.10 6.75
C TYR A 376 -17.52 14.88 7.69
N LEU A 377 -17.65 13.70 7.12
CA LEU A 377 -17.44 12.42 7.81
C LEU A 377 -15.96 12.04 7.81
N ARG A 378 -15.55 11.22 8.79
CA ARG A 378 -14.19 10.66 8.93
C ARG A 378 -13.15 11.71 9.31
N GLY A 379 -11.91 11.52 8.86
CA GLY A 379 -10.83 12.40 9.20
C GLY A 379 -9.59 12.17 8.34
N TYR A 380 -8.50 12.80 8.75
CA TYR A 380 -7.23 12.77 8.04
C TYR A 380 -6.05 12.82 9.01
N GLY A 381 -4.91 12.35 8.51
CA GLY A 381 -3.61 12.52 9.14
C GLY A 381 -2.63 13.16 8.16
N PHE A 382 -1.49 13.61 8.66
CA PHE A 382 -0.44 14.19 7.82
C PHE A 382 0.86 13.41 7.93
N GLN A 383 1.51 13.23 6.79
CA GLN A 383 2.88 12.76 6.67
C GLN A 383 3.75 13.91 6.21
N GLY A 384 4.88 14.12 6.85
CA GLY A 384 5.74 15.24 6.53
C GLY A 384 7.20 15.02 6.85
N GLY A 385 8.01 16.00 6.47
CA GLY A 385 9.43 16.02 6.77
C GLY A 385 10.05 17.34 6.41
N PHE A 386 11.22 17.58 7.00
CA PHE A 386 12.05 18.73 6.70
C PHE A 386 13.33 18.31 6.00
N SER A 387 13.72 19.05 4.99
CA SER A 387 14.98 18.87 4.29
C SER A 387 15.58 20.23 3.95
N ARG A 388 16.90 20.29 3.78
CA ARG A 388 17.56 21.49 3.27
C ARG A 388 17.68 21.41 1.76
N SER A 389 17.29 22.47 1.07
CA SER A 389 17.21 22.56 -0.39
C SER A 389 18.51 23.01 -1.06
N GLY A 390 19.67 22.79 -0.44
CA GLY A 390 20.98 23.24 -0.91
C GLY A 390 21.82 22.15 -1.58
N GLY A 391 23.03 22.52 -1.93
CA GLY A 391 24.02 21.62 -2.49
C GLY A 391 24.03 21.54 -4.02
N ALA A 392 24.72 20.54 -4.56
CA ALA A 392 24.93 20.39 -6.00
C ALA A 392 23.63 20.32 -6.82
N GLY A 393 22.56 19.73 -6.25
CA GLY A 393 21.24 19.67 -6.91
C GLY A 393 20.59 21.05 -7.10
N ALA A 394 20.70 21.92 -6.11
CA ALA A 394 20.20 23.29 -6.21
C ALA A 394 21.04 24.14 -7.18
N ALA A 395 22.32 23.82 -7.35
CA ALA A 395 23.20 24.49 -8.29
C ALA A 395 22.95 24.08 -9.75
N MET A 396 22.47 22.86 -10.01
CA MET A 396 22.27 22.33 -11.38
C MET A 396 21.22 23.09 -12.22
N GLY A 397 20.28 23.80 -11.60
CA GLY A 397 19.30 24.64 -12.28
C GLY A 397 19.47 26.15 -12.02
N ALA A 398 20.46 26.55 -11.23
CA ALA A 398 20.63 27.94 -10.83
C ALA A 398 21.42 28.73 -11.89
N PRO A 399 21.04 30.01 -12.14
CA PRO A 399 21.85 30.89 -12.98
C PRO A 399 23.17 31.19 -12.29
N GLY A 400 24.23 31.36 -13.09
CA GLY A 400 25.58 31.71 -12.62
C GLY A 400 26.65 30.81 -13.19
N ILE A 401 27.89 31.27 -13.12
CA ILE A 401 29.06 30.56 -13.59
C ILE A 401 30.21 30.73 -12.57
N GLY A 402 31.21 29.85 -12.65
CA GLY A 402 32.45 29.97 -11.89
C GLY A 402 32.28 29.87 -10.37
N GLU A 403 32.83 30.82 -9.63
CA GLU A 403 32.88 30.82 -8.17
C GLU A 403 31.50 30.93 -7.53
N GLU A 404 30.64 31.75 -8.08
CA GLU A 404 29.26 31.94 -7.59
C GLU A 404 28.44 30.62 -7.65
N LEU A 405 28.49 29.90 -8.76
CA LEU A 405 27.84 28.61 -8.91
C LEU A 405 28.42 27.57 -7.94
N LYS A 406 29.73 27.56 -7.75
CA LYS A 406 30.41 26.69 -6.77
C LYS A 406 30.02 27.02 -5.34
N ALA A 407 29.87 28.30 -4.98
CA ALA A 407 29.42 28.74 -3.66
C ALA A 407 27.99 28.29 -3.38
N ARG A 408 27.08 28.46 -4.34
CA ARG A 408 25.69 27.95 -4.25
C ARG A 408 25.64 26.43 -4.11
N GLY A 409 26.46 25.70 -4.84
CA GLY A 409 26.58 24.25 -4.74
C GLY A 409 27.07 23.74 -3.39
N ARG A 410 27.72 24.60 -2.59
CA ARG A 410 28.21 24.29 -1.24
C ARG A 410 27.25 24.76 -0.14
N ALA A 411 26.36 25.70 -0.43
CA ALA A 411 25.41 26.23 0.54
C ALA A 411 24.35 25.19 0.88
N LEU A 412 23.99 25.08 2.17
CA LEU A 412 22.95 24.16 2.64
C LEU A 412 21.52 24.60 2.24
N GLY A 413 21.34 25.86 1.85
CA GLY A 413 20.02 26.41 1.54
C GLY A 413 19.07 26.48 2.75
N PRO A 414 17.87 27.04 2.57
CA PRO A 414 16.86 27.09 3.63
C PRO A 414 16.27 25.72 3.93
N TRP A 415 15.65 25.59 5.09
CA TRP A 415 14.82 24.44 5.39
C TRP A 415 13.52 24.50 4.59
N THR A 416 13.17 23.39 4.01
CA THR A 416 11.91 23.21 3.29
C THR A 416 11.10 22.11 3.96
N MET A 417 9.86 22.41 4.33
CA MET A 417 8.89 21.45 4.83
C MET A 417 8.04 20.94 3.66
N PHE A 418 7.81 19.65 3.66
CA PHE A 418 6.77 18.98 2.89
C PHE A 418 5.78 18.37 3.88
N LEU A 419 4.49 18.66 3.71
CA LEU A 419 3.40 18.16 4.54
C LEU A 419 2.26 17.71 3.64
N ALA A 420 1.99 16.40 3.60
CA ALA A 420 0.94 15.79 2.80
C ALA A 420 -0.17 15.25 3.69
N GLY A 421 -1.41 15.65 3.43
CA GLY A 421 -2.60 15.13 4.09
C GLY A 421 -3.17 13.90 3.38
N PHE A 422 -3.61 12.94 4.18
CA PHE A 422 -4.27 11.71 3.73
C PHE A 422 -5.65 11.62 4.38
N GLY A 423 -6.69 11.70 3.57
CA GLY A 423 -8.08 11.58 3.99
C GLY A 423 -8.76 10.35 3.39
N GLU A 424 -9.80 9.86 4.04
CA GLU A 424 -10.56 8.71 3.56
C GLU A 424 -11.41 9.05 2.33
N ILE A 425 -11.48 8.11 1.37
CA ILE A 425 -12.57 8.04 0.40
C ILE A 425 -13.59 7.06 0.96
N LEU A 426 -14.85 7.48 1.06
CA LEU A 426 -15.92 6.66 1.61
C LEU A 426 -16.28 5.49 0.66
N PRO A 427 -16.72 4.32 1.19
CA PRO A 427 -17.20 3.23 0.37
C PRO A 427 -18.55 3.56 -0.27
N HIS A 428 -18.57 3.71 -1.58
CA HIS A 428 -19.79 3.91 -2.37
C HIS A 428 -19.98 2.73 -3.32
N PRO A 429 -21.18 2.15 -3.42
CA PRO A 429 -21.46 1.00 -4.29
C PRO A 429 -21.28 1.31 -5.79
N ASP A 430 -21.36 2.59 -6.18
CA ASP A 430 -21.15 3.06 -7.55
C ASP A 430 -19.66 3.21 -7.89
N ASN A 431 -18.79 3.39 -6.89
CA ASN A 431 -17.35 3.30 -7.09
C ASN A 431 -17.00 1.83 -7.29
N ARG A 432 -16.66 1.43 -8.52
CA ARG A 432 -16.53 0.01 -8.83
C ARG A 432 -15.56 -0.33 -9.95
N VAL A 433 -15.14 -1.57 -9.94
CA VAL A 433 -14.45 -2.25 -11.02
C VAL A 433 -15.42 -3.20 -11.71
N THR A 434 -15.49 -3.13 -13.04
CA THR A 434 -16.19 -4.10 -13.90
C THR A 434 -15.22 -4.64 -14.93
N LEU A 435 -15.65 -5.61 -15.75
CA LEU A 435 -14.87 -6.11 -16.86
C LEU A 435 -15.48 -5.67 -18.19
N SER A 436 -14.63 -5.32 -19.15
CA SER A 436 -15.06 -5.03 -20.51
C SER A 436 -15.68 -6.28 -21.15
N GLU A 437 -16.74 -6.09 -21.94
CA GLU A 437 -17.39 -7.16 -22.70
C GLU A 437 -16.75 -7.37 -24.07
N SER A 438 -15.97 -6.39 -24.55
CA SER A 438 -15.44 -6.36 -25.93
C SER A 438 -13.92 -6.27 -26.01
N GLU A 439 -13.24 -5.80 -24.95
CA GLU A 439 -11.81 -5.56 -24.96
C GLU A 439 -11.08 -6.51 -24.02
N THR A 440 -9.97 -7.04 -24.48
CA THR A 440 -9.10 -7.94 -23.70
C THR A 440 -7.66 -7.44 -23.75
N ASP A 441 -6.87 -7.86 -22.78
CA ASP A 441 -5.42 -7.69 -22.80
C ASP A 441 -4.77 -8.67 -23.81
N GLN A 442 -3.45 -8.60 -23.93
CA GLN A 442 -2.69 -9.44 -24.84
C GLN A 442 -2.74 -10.96 -24.52
N TRP A 443 -3.23 -11.33 -23.35
CA TRP A 443 -3.44 -12.72 -22.92
C TRP A 443 -4.90 -13.17 -23.03
N GLY A 444 -5.77 -12.33 -23.60
CA GLY A 444 -7.19 -12.63 -23.79
C GLY A 444 -8.03 -12.45 -22.53
N ILE A 445 -7.52 -11.78 -21.50
CA ILE A 445 -8.25 -11.50 -20.26
C ILE A 445 -9.03 -10.18 -20.42
N PRO A 446 -10.35 -10.14 -20.09
CA PRO A 446 -11.14 -8.92 -20.18
C PRO A 446 -10.51 -7.76 -19.41
N LEU A 447 -10.47 -6.57 -20.02
CA LEU A 447 -9.90 -5.38 -19.38
C LEU A 447 -10.75 -4.94 -18.18
N PRO A 448 -10.13 -4.54 -17.07
CA PRO A 448 -10.85 -3.90 -16.00
C PRO A 448 -11.27 -2.48 -16.41
N HIS A 449 -12.52 -2.13 -16.13
CA HIS A 449 -13.07 -0.80 -16.22
C HIS A 449 -13.29 -0.26 -14.81
N ILE A 450 -12.65 0.87 -14.49
CA ILE A 450 -12.59 1.44 -13.14
C ILE A 450 -13.38 2.75 -13.13
N ASP A 451 -14.53 2.77 -12.45
CA ASP A 451 -15.38 3.95 -12.30
C ASP A 451 -15.37 4.40 -10.83
N VAL A 452 -14.67 5.49 -10.54
CA VAL A 452 -14.52 6.05 -9.19
C VAL A 452 -14.74 7.56 -9.23
N ALA A 453 -15.62 8.04 -8.37
CA ALA A 453 -15.90 9.47 -8.20
C ALA A 453 -15.60 9.92 -6.77
N LEU A 454 -14.95 11.07 -6.63
CA LEU A 454 -14.92 11.84 -5.40
C LEU A 454 -16.24 12.58 -5.26
N ARG A 455 -16.78 12.64 -4.05
CA ARG A 455 -18.08 13.24 -3.76
C ARG A 455 -17.93 14.45 -2.83
N GLU A 456 -19.03 15.05 -2.42
CA GLU A 456 -19.03 16.25 -1.58
C GLU A 456 -18.23 16.08 -0.28
N ASN A 457 -18.33 14.90 0.36
CA ASN A 457 -17.58 14.61 1.59
C ASN A 457 -16.06 14.68 1.37
N GLU A 458 -15.57 14.06 0.31
CA GLU A 458 -14.15 14.05 -0.03
C GLU A 458 -13.63 15.44 -0.38
N LEU A 459 -14.43 16.27 -1.06
CA LEU A 459 -14.07 17.64 -1.40
C LEU A 459 -14.00 18.54 -0.17
N LYS A 460 -14.95 18.40 0.78
CA LYS A 460 -14.91 19.11 2.06
C LYS A 460 -13.70 18.70 2.90
N LEU A 461 -13.41 17.41 2.94
CA LEU A 461 -12.25 16.86 3.62
C LEU A 461 -10.94 17.41 3.02
N ALA A 462 -10.86 17.50 1.70
CA ALA A 462 -9.70 18.06 0.99
C ALA A 462 -9.48 19.55 1.33
N ALA A 463 -10.54 20.34 1.39
CA ALA A 463 -10.47 21.75 1.79
C ALA A 463 -9.97 21.91 3.24
N ALA A 464 -10.46 21.08 4.17
CA ALA A 464 -10.02 21.09 5.56
C ALA A 464 -8.53 20.68 5.71
N ILE A 465 -8.08 19.69 4.93
CA ILE A 465 -6.66 19.27 4.88
C ILE A 465 -5.79 20.44 4.42
N GLN A 466 -6.19 21.16 3.38
CA GLN A 466 -5.43 22.30 2.86
C GLN A 466 -5.34 23.43 3.90
N GLU A 467 -6.45 23.79 4.52
CA GLU A 467 -6.52 24.83 5.55
C GLU A 467 -5.64 24.49 6.75
N ASP A 468 -5.79 23.28 7.29
CA ASP A 468 -5.00 22.84 8.45
C ASP A 468 -3.51 22.74 8.14
N GLY A 469 -3.14 22.23 6.96
CA GLY A 469 -1.74 22.16 6.53
C GLY A 469 -1.09 23.53 6.42
N ARG A 470 -1.80 24.50 5.87
CA ARG A 470 -1.37 25.90 5.78
C ARG A 470 -1.24 26.55 7.15
N ALA A 471 -2.27 26.43 7.97
CA ALA A 471 -2.28 27.00 9.33
C ALA A 471 -1.11 26.47 10.19
N MET A 472 -0.80 25.18 10.10
CA MET A 472 0.33 24.56 10.81
C MET A 472 1.69 25.10 10.31
N ALA A 473 1.86 25.26 9.00
CA ALA A 473 3.08 25.80 8.42
C ALA A 473 3.33 27.25 8.89
N GLU A 474 2.30 28.10 8.81
CA GLU A 474 2.34 29.51 9.18
C GLU A 474 2.58 29.68 10.70
N ALA A 475 1.90 28.90 11.54
CA ALA A 475 2.07 28.94 13.00
C ALA A 475 3.48 28.52 13.45
N ALA A 476 4.17 27.68 12.68
CA ALA A 476 5.56 27.31 12.91
C ALA A 476 6.56 28.35 12.35
N GLY A 477 6.09 29.45 11.77
CA GLY A 477 6.92 30.51 11.19
C GLY A 477 7.41 30.22 9.76
N GLY A 478 6.77 29.31 9.04
CA GLY A 478 7.06 29.02 7.64
C GLY A 478 6.39 29.98 6.67
N THR A 479 7.07 30.27 5.58
CA THR A 479 6.48 30.96 4.41
C THR A 479 5.95 29.89 3.47
N VAL A 480 4.62 29.81 3.33
CA VAL A 480 3.96 28.86 2.43
C VAL A 480 4.20 29.24 0.99
N VAL A 481 4.84 28.36 0.22
CA VAL A 481 5.12 28.54 -1.21
C VAL A 481 4.12 27.77 -2.10
N THR A 482 3.54 26.69 -1.57
CA THR A 482 2.51 25.92 -2.26
C THR A 482 1.56 25.33 -1.24
N SER A 483 0.27 25.40 -1.51
CA SER A 483 -0.76 24.71 -0.72
C SER A 483 -1.87 24.26 -1.67
N LEU A 484 -1.96 22.95 -1.90
CA LEU A 484 -2.89 22.32 -2.85
C LEU A 484 -4.09 21.76 -2.10
N GLY A 485 -5.29 22.15 -2.51
CA GLY A 485 -6.57 21.68 -1.95
C GLY A 485 -7.43 20.90 -2.95
N THR A 486 -6.95 20.73 -4.18
CA THR A 486 -7.64 19.91 -5.18
C THR A 486 -7.01 18.51 -5.17
N PRO A 487 -7.77 17.46 -4.84
CA PRO A 487 -7.26 16.11 -4.89
C PRO A 487 -6.81 15.73 -6.30
N GLN A 488 -5.74 14.96 -6.38
CA GLN A 488 -5.36 14.27 -7.61
C GLN A 488 -6.36 13.15 -7.92
N PRO A 489 -6.39 12.62 -9.16
CA PRO A 489 -7.25 11.48 -9.50
C PRO A 489 -7.10 10.33 -8.50
N PRO A 490 -8.19 9.62 -8.14
CA PRO A 490 -8.12 8.40 -7.36
C PRO A 490 -7.16 7.37 -7.96
N GLY A 491 -6.57 6.53 -7.13
CA GLY A 491 -5.53 5.57 -7.52
C GLY A 491 -4.11 6.09 -7.24
N LEU A 492 -3.88 7.40 -7.23
CA LEU A 492 -2.57 7.97 -6.86
C LEU A 492 -2.27 7.92 -5.35
N GLY A 493 -3.27 7.69 -4.50
CA GLY A 493 -3.05 7.31 -3.10
C GLY A 493 -2.35 5.96 -2.98
N ILE A 494 -2.47 5.11 -4.01
CA ILE A 494 -1.87 3.76 -4.11
C ILE A 494 -2.33 2.87 -2.95
N HIS A 495 -3.53 3.12 -2.47
CA HIS A 495 -4.14 2.46 -1.31
C HIS A 495 -5.52 1.89 -1.65
N GLU A 496 -5.66 1.25 -2.81
CA GLU A 496 -6.93 0.72 -3.28
C GLU A 496 -7.48 -0.34 -2.29
N MET A 497 -8.77 -0.23 -1.94
CA MET A 497 -9.47 -1.06 -0.96
C MET A 497 -10.91 -1.36 -1.38
N GLY A 498 -11.55 -2.38 -0.80
CA GLY A 498 -13.00 -2.51 -0.70
C GLY A 498 -13.72 -3.38 -1.73
N THR A 499 -13.08 -3.82 -2.81
CA THR A 499 -13.75 -4.52 -3.94
C THR A 499 -14.28 -5.93 -3.62
N ALA A 500 -13.99 -6.46 -2.45
CA ALA A 500 -14.55 -7.72 -1.93
C ALA A 500 -14.70 -7.63 -0.41
N ARG A 501 -15.36 -6.55 0.05
CA ARG A 501 -15.39 -6.17 1.46
C ARG A 501 -15.93 -7.25 2.39
N MET A 502 -15.40 -7.26 3.61
CA MET A 502 -15.91 -8.04 4.73
C MET A 502 -17.25 -7.47 5.24
N GLY A 503 -18.08 -8.33 5.82
CA GLY A 503 -19.32 -7.96 6.50
C GLY A 503 -19.99 -9.17 7.12
N THR A 504 -21.01 -8.92 7.94
CA THR A 504 -21.80 -9.97 8.60
C THR A 504 -22.92 -10.52 7.73
N ASP A 505 -23.44 -9.69 6.82
CA ASP A 505 -24.55 -10.03 5.95
C ASP A 505 -24.05 -10.40 4.55
N PRO A 506 -24.22 -11.67 4.10
CA PRO A 506 -23.80 -12.11 2.77
C PRO A 506 -24.53 -11.39 1.62
N ALA A 507 -25.66 -10.73 1.87
CA ALA A 507 -26.33 -9.93 0.84
C ALA A 507 -25.65 -8.60 0.56
N THR A 508 -24.83 -8.10 1.48
CA THR A 508 -24.16 -6.80 1.38
C THR A 508 -22.64 -6.87 1.48
N SER A 509 -22.07 -8.07 1.53
CA SER A 509 -20.63 -8.30 1.63
C SER A 509 -20.21 -9.56 0.85
N VAL A 510 -18.92 -9.67 0.59
CA VAL A 510 -18.32 -10.83 -0.10
C VAL A 510 -17.71 -11.80 0.91
N LEU A 511 -17.16 -11.27 2.01
CA LEU A 511 -16.39 -12.04 2.99
C LEU A 511 -17.00 -11.97 4.38
N ASN A 512 -16.88 -13.07 5.11
CA ASN A 512 -17.18 -13.15 6.52
C ASN A 512 -16.02 -12.59 7.39
N LYS A 513 -16.16 -12.69 8.71
CA LYS A 513 -15.17 -12.20 9.67
C LYS A 513 -13.79 -12.86 9.58
N TRP A 514 -13.64 -13.96 8.86
CA TRP A 514 -12.41 -14.72 8.71
C TRP A 514 -11.69 -14.47 7.37
N ASN A 515 -12.08 -13.44 6.62
CA ASN A 515 -11.63 -13.21 5.24
C ASN A 515 -12.04 -14.34 4.27
N GLN A 516 -12.93 -15.21 4.67
CA GLN A 516 -13.46 -16.34 3.90
C GLN A 516 -14.68 -15.88 3.09
N ALA A 517 -14.76 -16.28 1.83
CA ALA A 517 -15.90 -15.95 0.99
C ALA A 517 -17.19 -16.61 1.51
N HIS A 518 -18.30 -15.88 1.53
CA HIS A 518 -19.61 -16.41 1.94
C HIS A 518 -20.07 -17.55 1.03
N ASP A 519 -19.85 -17.42 -0.27
CA ASP A 519 -20.33 -18.36 -1.30
C ASP A 519 -19.40 -19.57 -1.50
N VAL A 520 -18.11 -19.46 -1.13
CA VAL A 520 -17.08 -20.45 -1.45
C VAL A 520 -16.19 -20.68 -0.23
N PRO A 521 -16.46 -21.74 0.56
CA PRO A 521 -15.92 -21.88 1.91
C PRO A 521 -14.38 -22.04 1.99
N ASN A 522 -13.72 -22.47 0.93
CA ASN A 522 -12.28 -22.63 0.88
C ASN A 522 -11.55 -21.54 0.07
N LEU A 523 -12.24 -20.43 -0.20
CA LEU A 523 -11.66 -19.23 -0.84
C LEU A 523 -11.50 -18.13 0.22
N PHE A 524 -10.28 -17.60 0.34
CA PHE A 524 -9.92 -16.49 1.22
C PHE A 524 -9.39 -15.32 0.41
N ILE A 525 -9.79 -14.10 0.79
CA ILE A 525 -9.31 -12.86 0.19
C ILE A 525 -8.74 -12.01 1.32
N ALA A 526 -7.43 -11.75 1.26
CA ALA A 526 -6.70 -11.17 2.38
C ALA A 526 -5.87 -9.94 2.02
N ASP A 527 -6.13 -9.34 0.85
CA ASP A 527 -5.55 -8.07 0.43
C ASP A 527 -6.51 -6.88 0.69
N GLY A 528 -6.23 -5.74 0.10
CA GLY A 528 -7.05 -4.53 0.26
C GLY A 528 -8.51 -4.68 -0.15
N ALA A 529 -8.81 -5.66 -1.01
CA ALA A 529 -10.19 -5.94 -1.42
C ALA A 529 -11.11 -6.26 -0.23
N ALA A 530 -10.57 -6.85 0.84
CA ALA A 530 -11.32 -7.26 2.02
C ALA A 530 -11.77 -6.09 2.93
N MET A 531 -11.20 -4.91 2.77
CA MET A 531 -11.44 -3.76 3.65
C MET A 531 -12.88 -3.24 3.54
N ALA A 532 -13.53 -2.99 4.68
CA ALA A 532 -14.87 -2.40 4.72
C ALA A 532 -14.86 -0.86 4.85
N SER A 533 -13.77 -0.28 5.35
CA SER A 533 -13.46 1.15 5.38
C SER A 533 -11.96 1.37 5.23
N SER A 534 -11.53 2.57 4.86
CA SER A 534 -10.12 2.83 4.59
C SER A 534 -9.34 3.32 5.81
N GLY A 535 -9.97 4.06 6.74
CA GLY A 535 -9.23 4.86 7.71
C GLY A 535 -8.40 5.96 7.02
N CYS A 536 -7.64 6.75 7.76
CA CYS A 536 -6.66 7.67 7.18
C CYS A 536 -5.22 7.16 7.30
N GLN A 537 -5.04 5.99 7.87
CA GLN A 537 -3.75 5.31 8.05
C GLN A 537 -3.38 4.52 6.79
N ASN A 538 -2.09 4.46 6.46
CA ASN A 538 -1.62 3.61 5.36
C ASN A 538 -2.01 2.14 5.62
N PRO A 539 -2.69 1.45 4.68
CA PRO A 539 -3.42 0.23 4.98
C PRO A 539 -2.56 -1.05 4.97
N SER A 540 -1.30 -0.99 4.51
CA SER A 540 -0.48 -2.18 4.27
C SER A 540 -0.27 -3.04 5.52
N LEU A 541 -0.15 -2.44 6.71
CA LEU A 541 -0.04 -3.18 7.97
C LEU A 541 -1.33 -3.97 8.26
N THR A 542 -2.48 -3.37 7.99
CA THR A 542 -3.80 -4.04 8.15
C THR A 542 -3.96 -5.20 7.17
N TYR A 543 -3.55 -5.04 5.90
CA TYR A 543 -3.58 -6.15 4.93
C TYR A 543 -2.76 -7.34 5.41
N MET A 544 -1.56 -7.09 5.92
CA MET A 544 -0.68 -8.14 6.44
C MET A 544 -1.28 -8.83 7.68
N ALA A 545 -1.85 -8.07 8.60
CA ALA A 545 -2.49 -8.61 9.81
C ALA A 545 -3.71 -9.47 9.46
N LEU A 546 -4.57 -9.01 8.55
CA LEU A 546 -5.71 -9.78 8.04
C LEU A 546 -5.25 -11.05 7.33
N SER A 547 -4.17 -10.97 6.55
CA SER A 547 -3.61 -12.12 5.82
C SER A 547 -3.07 -13.20 6.77
N ALA A 548 -2.33 -12.81 7.80
CA ALA A 548 -1.83 -13.74 8.80
C ALA A 548 -2.97 -14.43 9.56
N ARG A 549 -3.97 -13.66 9.98
CA ARG A 549 -5.17 -14.17 10.66
C ARG A 549 -5.96 -15.14 9.77
N ALA A 550 -6.15 -14.81 8.50
CA ALA A 550 -6.85 -15.66 7.54
C ALA A 550 -6.12 -17.00 7.32
N ALA A 551 -4.79 -16.96 7.21
CA ALA A 551 -3.98 -18.16 7.03
C ALA A 551 -4.07 -19.10 8.24
N ASP A 552 -3.97 -18.56 9.46
CA ASP A 552 -4.15 -19.32 10.70
C ASP A 552 -5.54 -19.97 10.79
N THR A 553 -6.57 -19.20 10.45
CA THR A 553 -7.96 -19.69 10.42
C THR A 553 -8.14 -20.81 9.39
N ALA A 554 -7.60 -20.67 8.18
CA ALA A 554 -7.72 -21.66 7.13
C ALA A 554 -7.05 -22.99 7.53
N VAL A 555 -5.88 -22.94 8.16
CA VAL A 555 -5.17 -24.13 8.65
C VAL A 555 -6.00 -24.83 9.74
N SER A 556 -6.55 -24.07 10.69
CA SER A 556 -7.39 -24.61 11.76
C SER A 556 -8.65 -25.29 11.20
N MET A 557 -9.36 -24.62 10.28
CA MET A 557 -10.57 -25.16 9.63
C MET A 557 -10.28 -26.44 8.83
N LEU A 558 -9.13 -26.50 8.13
CA LEU A 558 -8.71 -27.73 7.43
C LEU A 558 -8.42 -28.88 8.39
N ALA A 559 -7.77 -28.62 9.52
CA ALA A 559 -7.46 -29.62 10.53
C ALA A 559 -8.73 -30.19 11.20
N GLU A 560 -9.76 -29.36 11.31
CA GLU A 560 -11.09 -29.72 11.86
C GLU A 560 -12.00 -30.38 10.80
N GLY A 561 -11.61 -30.43 9.53
CA GLY A 561 -12.44 -30.94 8.44
C GLY A 561 -13.61 -30.06 8.07
N ALA A 562 -13.53 -28.76 8.39
CA ALA A 562 -14.56 -27.76 8.09
C ALA A 562 -14.43 -27.15 6.68
N LEU A 563 -13.31 -27.38 5.98
CA LEU A 563 -13.05 -26.95 4.59
C LEU A 563 -12.98 -28.11 3.64
#